data_b620670c81d3928aa722c554ca4430b3
#
_entry.id   b620670c81d3928aa722c554ca4430b3
#
_cell.length_a   1.000
_cell.length_b   1.000
_cell.length_c   1.000
_cell.angle_alpha   90.00
_cell.angle_beta   90.00
_cell.angle_gamma   90.00
#
_symmetry.space_group_name_H-M   'P 1'
#
loop_
_entity.id
_entity.type
_entity.pdbx_description
1 polymer ?
#
loop_
_entity_poly.entity_id
_entity_poly.type
_entity_poly.pdbx_seq_one_letter_code
_entity_poly.pdbx_strand_id
1 'polypeptide(L)'
;SEMCIRDRSGILKQAYSFFSHAWSARTLVAVLNFLMWFGNTTILLMAGMMGIDSSLYEAAEVDGATSSQIFRKITLPLLRPILIYVMITSLIGGMQMFDVPQILTNGTGDPMRSTMTLIMFLNKHLFSKNYGMGGALSVFLFIITGVLSLIVFRFNKIKD
;
A
#
# COMPACT_ATOMS: atom_id res chain seq x y z
N SER A 1 12.09 -28.53 3.36
CA SER A 1 10.63 -28.42 3.62
C SER A 1 9.82 -28.02 2.40
N GLU A 2 10.44 -27.53 1.32
CA GLU A 2 9.75 -27.17 0.07
C GLU A 2 9.33 -28.39 -0.79
N MET A 3 9.95 -29.55 -0.59
CA MET A 3 9.60 -30.78 -1.32
C MET A 3 8.25 -31.37 -0.93
N CYS A 4 7.76 -31.17 0.30
CA CYS A 4 6.54 -31.80 0.78
C CYS A 4 5.24 -31.19 0.24
N ILE A 5 5.27 -29.93 -0.21
CA ILE A 5 4.09 -29.26 -0.77
C ILE A 5 3.90 -29.67 -2.25
N ARG A 6 4.95 -30.04 -2.92
CA ARG A 6 4.98 -30.44 -4.33
C ARG A 6 4.22 -31.74 -4.60
N ASP A 7 4.31 -32.70 -3.68
CA ASP A 7 3.77 -34.06 -3.90
C ASP A 7 2.26 -34.17 -3.61
N ARG A 8 1.68 -33.24 -2.88
CA ARG A 8 0.31 -33.36 -2.39
C ARG A 8 -0.78 -32.75 -3.28
N SER A 9 -0.43 -31.79 -4.16
CA SER A 9 -1.44 -31.08 -4.96
C SER A 9 -1.48 -31.47 -6.44
N GLY A 10 -0.46 -32.15 -6.98
CA GLY A 10 -0.42 -32.59 -8.38
C GLY A 10 -0.60 -31.49 -9.46
N ILE A 11 -0.78 -30.25 -9.03
CA ILE A 11 -1.18 -29.12 -9.89
C ILE A 11 0.01 -28.47 -10.60
N LEU A 12 1.22 -28.57 -10.03
CA LEU A 12 2.43 -27.98 -10.61
C LEU A 12 3.41 -29.07 -11.01
N LYS A 13 3.51 -29.38 -12.28
CA LYS A 13 4.46 -30.34 -12.85
C LYS A 13 5.95 -29.94 -12.68
N GLN A 14 6.22 -28.69 -12.33
CA GLN A 14 7.54 -28.18 -11.97
C GLN A 14 7.38 -27.21 -10.79
N ALA A 15 8.31 -27.27 -9.82
CA ALA A 15 8.39 -26.31 -8.74
C ALA A 15 8.71 -24.93 -9.34
N TYR A 16 7.68 -24.08 -9.47
CA TYR A 16 7.86 -22.73 -9.90
C TYR A 16 8.50 -21.93 -8.75
N SER A 17 9.77 -21.65 -8.87
CA SER A 17 10.47 -20.80 -7.91
C SER A 17 10.07 -19.36 -8.15
N PHE A 18 9.18 -18.82 -7.33
CA PHE A 18 8.75 -17.42 -7.41
C PHE A 18 9.92 -16.43 -7.33
N PHE A 19 11.02 -16.84 -6.70
CA PHE A 19 12.24 -16.05 -6.57
C PHE A 19 13.25 -16.25 -7.70
N SER A 20 12.97 -17.06 -8.70
CA SER A 20 13.85 -17.20 -9.88
C SER A 20 13.74 -16.03 -10.85
N HIS A 21 12.60 -15.33 -10.86
CA HIS A 21 12.35 -14.20 -11.74
C HIS A 21 11.98 -12.95 -10.93
N ALA A 22 12.61 -11.83 -11.26
CA ALA A 22 12.38 -10.54 -10.59
C ALA A 22 10.92 -10.09 -10.65
N TRP A 23 10.22 -10.37 -11.75
CA TRP A 23 8.81 -10.04 -11.94
C TRP A 23 7.89 -10.78 -10.97
N SER A 24 8.05 -12.09 -10.85
CA SER A 24 7.23 -12.91 -9.95
C SER A 24 7.47 -12.56 -8.48
N ALA A 25 8.71 -12.29 -8.09
CA ALA A 25 9.04 -11.85 -6.74
C ALA A 25 8.40 -10.50 -6.40
N ARG A 26 8.48 -9.52 -7.31
CA ARG A 26 7.85 -8.20 -7.13
C ARG A 26 6.33 -8.30 -7.04
N THR A 27 5.70 -9.09 -7.90
CA THR A 27 4.26 -9.33 -7.88
C THR A 27 3.82 -9.96 -6.57
N LEU A 28 4.56 -10.95 -6.08
CA LEU A 28 4.27 -11.60 -4.81
C LEU A 28 4.34 -10.60 -3.64
N VAL A 29 5.41 -9.79 -3.57
CA VAL A 29 5.55 -8.73 -2.56
C VAL A 29 4.40 -7.73 -2.64
N ALA A 30 4.02 -7.29 -3.84
CA ALA A 30 2.93 -6.34 -4.04
C ALA A 30 1.58 -6.90 -3.59
N VAL A 31 1.26 -8.16 -3.95
CA VAL A 31 0.02 -8.83 -3.56
C VAL A 31 -0.06 -9.01 -2.05
N LEU A 32 1.00 -9.47 -1.41
CA LEU A 32 1.03 -9.65 0.04
C LEU A 32 0.88 -8.31 0.77
N ASN A 33 1.57 -7.27 0.31
CA ASN A 33 1.42 -5.93 0.88
C ASN A 33 -0.01 -5.40 0.71
N PHE A 34 -0.61 -5.59 -0.47
CA PHE A 34 -2.00 -5.23 -0.71
C PHE A 34 -2.95 -5.94 0.26
N LEU A 35 -2.80 -7.27 0.43
CA LEU A 35 -3.65 -8.05 1.34
C LEU A 35 -3.52 -7.59 2.80
N MET A 36 -2.31 -7.27 3.24
CA MET A 36 -2.07 -6.77 4.60
C MET A 36 -2.77 -5.42 4.87
N TRP A 37 -2.73 -4.50 3.90
CA TRP A 37 -3.28 -3.16 4.07
C TRP A 37 -4.74 -3.03 3.66
N PHE A 38 -5.26 -3.95 2.85
CA PHE A 38 -6.63 -3.93 2.35
C PHE A 38 -7.66 -3.84 3.47
N GLY A 39 -7.52 -4.68 4.51
CA GLY A 39 -8.45 -4.71 5.64
C GLY A 39 -8.51 -3.38 6.40
N ASN A 40 -7.35 -2.81 6.72
CA ASN A 40 -7.26 -1.53 7.42
C ASN A 40 -7.90 -0.38 6.60
N THR A 41 -7.60 -0.32 5.32
CA THR A 41 -8.17 0.68 4.40
C THR A 41 -9.69 0.54 4.29
N THR A 42 -10.18 -0.70 4.19
CA THR A 42 -11.62 -0.99 4.12
C THR A 42 -12.34 -0.53 5.38
N ILE A 43 -11.81 -0.85 6.57
CA ILE A 43 -12.40 -0.43 7.85
C ILE A 43 -12.46 1.10 7.95
N LEU A 44 -11.39 1.79 7.54
CA LEU A 44 -11.33 3.25 7.58
C LEU A 44 -12.36 3.89 6.66
N LEU A 45 -12.54 3.37 5.44
CA LEU A 45 -13.55 3.86 4.51
C LEU A 45 -14.97 3.55 4.99
N MET A 46 -15.20 2.37 5.57
CA MET A 46 -16.50 2.02 6.17
C MET A 46 -16.84 2.95 7.33
N ALA A 47 -15.89 3.20 8.23
CA ALA A 47 -16.09 4.14 9.34
C ALA A 47 -16.42 5.56 8.83
N GLY A 48 -15.76 5.98 7.76
CA GLY A 48 -16.06 7.25 7.10
C GLY A 48 -17.47 7.31 6.51
N MET A 49 -17.94 6.23 5.89
CA MET A 49 -19.31 6.16 5.37
C MET A 49 -20.36 6.16 6.50
N MET A 50 -20.08 5.48 7.62
CA MET A 50 -20.98 5.49 8.79
C MET A 50 -21.06 6.85 9.48
N GLY A 51 -20.09 7.73 9.26
CA GLY A 51 -20.12 9.10 9.77
C GLY A 51 -20.99 10.09 8.94
N ILE A 52 -21.53 9.65 7.81
CA ILE A 52 -22.43 10.46 6.97
C ILE A 52 -23.83 10.36 7.54
N ASP A 53 -24.50 11.52 7.69
CA ASP A 53 -25.86 11.57 8.20
C ASP A 53 -26.83 10.83 7.26
N SER A 54 -27.61 9.89 7.81
CA SER A 54 -28.59 9.10 7.07
C SER A 54 -29.67 9.97 6.43
N SER A 55 -29.99 11.10 7.03
CA SER A 55 -30.99 12.06 6.49
C SER A 55 -30.67 12.53 5.07
N LEU A 56 -29.38 12.61 4.71
CA LEU A 56 -28.95 12.97 3.35
C LEU A 56 -29.32 11.88 2.33
N TYR A 57 -29.25 10.63 2.72
CA TYR A 57 -29.63 9.50 1.88
C TYR A 57 -31.15 9.43 1.71
N GLU A 58 -31.88 9.59 2.82
CA GLU A 58 -33.33 9.59 2.82
C GLU A 58 -33.91 10.73 1.96
N ALA A 59 -33.36 11.94 2.09
CA ALA A 59 -33.75 13.08 1.25
C ALA A 59 -33.51 12.81 -0.23
N ALA A 60 -32.35 12.25 -0.58
CA ALA A 60 -32.03 11.92 -1.96
C ALA A 60 -32.91 10.81 -2.55
N GLU A 61 -33.33 9.84 -1.74
CA GLU A 61 -34.30 8.81 -2.16
C GLU A 61 -35.68 9.39 -2.42
N VAL A 62 -36.15 10.32 -1.58
CA VAL A 62 -37.42 11.04 -1.79
C VAL A 62 -37.40 11.87 -3.08
N ASP A 63 -36.23 12.46 -3.41
CA ASP A 63 -35.99 13.17 -4.67
C ASP A 63 -35.85 12.23 -5.89
N GLY A 64 -35.98 10.92 -5.71
CA GLY A 64 -35.92 9.93 -6.78
C GLY A 64 -34.52 9.67 -7.32
N ALA A 65 -33.49 9.99 -6.54
CA ALA A 65 -32.09 9.73 -6.96
C ALA A 65 -31.80 8.23 -6.99
N THR A 66 -31.09 7.78 -8.03
CA THR A 66 -30.62 6.40 -8.12
C THR A 66 -29.42 6.18 -7.19
N SER A 67 -29.18 4.94 -6.74
CA SER A 67 -28.03 4.59 -5.87
C SER A 67 -26.67 5.06 -6.44
N SER A 68 -26.52 5.03 -7.77
CA SER A 68 -25.31 5.54 -8.44
C SER A 68 -25.17 7.07 -8.34
N GLN A 69 -26.30 7.79 -8.37
CA GLN A 69 -26.31 9.25 -8.20
C GLN A 69 -26.00 9.63 -6.75
N ILE A 70 -26.58 8.91 -5.78
CA ILE A 70 -26.32 9.08 -4.35
C ILE A 70 -24.83 8.85 -4.08
N PHE A 71 -24.27 7.74 -4.57
CA PHE A 71 -22.85 7.44 -4.37
C PHE A 71 -21.94 8.54 -4.94
N ARG A 72 -22.19 9.01 -6.17
CA ARG A 72 -21.30 9.97 -6.85
C ARG A 72 -21.46 11.40 -6.36
N LYS A 73 -22.69 11.80 -5.99
CA LYS A 73 -23.01 13.20 -5.64
C LYS A 73 -23.02 13.47 -4.14
N ILE A 74 -23.22 12.45 -3.30
CA ILE A 74 -23.31 12.59 -1.84
C ILE A 74 -22.13 11.85 -1.18
N THR A 75 -22.08 10.54 -1.35
CA THR A 75 -21.10 9.69 -0.61
C THR A 75 -19.67 10.03 -0.98
N LEU A 76 -19.33 10.06 -2.26
CA LEU A 76 -17.96 10.26 -2.73
C LEU A 76 -17.40 11.65 -2.38
N PRO A 77 -18.13 12.76 -2.53
CA PRO A 77 -17.66 14.08 -2.09
C PRO A 77 -17.44 14.17 -0.58
N LEU A 78 -18.36 13.61 0.22
CA LEU A 78 -18.25 13.62 1.69
C LEU A 78 -17.11 12.72 2.20
N LEU A 79 -16.81 11.62 1.49
CA LEU A 79 -15.66 10.76 1.79
C LEU A 79 -14.31 11.31 1.30
N ARG A 80 -14.31 12.37 0.50
CA ARG A 80 -13.09 12.93 -0.11
C ARG A 80 -11.95 13.18 0.89
N PRO A 81 -12.16 13.78 2.07
CA PRO A 81 -11.07 14.00 3.02
C PRO A 81 -10.45 12.68 3.51
N ILE A 82 -11.26 11.64 3.71
CA ILE A 82 -10.81 10.32 4.11
C ILE A 82 -10.05 9.64 2.96
N LEU A 83 -10.54 9.77 1.73
CA LEU A 83 -9.85 9.25 0.54
C LEU A 83 -8.46 9.90 0.35
N ILE A 84 -8.34 11.21 0.57
CA ILE A 84 -7.06 11.92 0.53
C ILE A 84 -6.11 11.37 1.60
N TYR A 85 -6.60 11.20 2.82
CA TYR A 85 -5.83 10.63 3.91
C TYR A 85 -5.34 9.21 3.57
N VAL A 86 -6.23 8.34 3.08
CA VAL A 86 -5.89 6.97 2.66
C VAL A 86 -4.85 6.98 1.54
N MET A 87 -4.99 7.86 0.54
CA MET A 87 -4.02 7.95 -0.55
C MET A 87 -2.63 8.36 -0.06
N ILE A 88 -2.55 9.38 0.81
CA ILE A 88 -1.28 9.85 1.36
C ILE A 88 -0.64 8.77 2.21
N THR A 89 -1.39 8.16 3.14
CA THR A 89 -0.86 7.13 4.04
C THR A 89 -0.46 5.86 3.29
N SER A 90 -1.20 5.45 2.26
CA SER A 90 -0.85 4.31 1.41
C SER A 90 0.42 4.57 0.60
N LEU A 91 0.59 5.78 0.09
CA LEU A 91 1.79 6.17 -0.64
C LEU A 91 3.02 6.15 0.28
N ILE A 92 2.91 6.73 1.47
CA ILE A 92 3.99 6.73 2.46
C ILE A 92 4.30 5.29 2.89
N GLY A 93 3.27 4.49 3.22
CA GLY A 93 3.41 3.09 3.63
C GLY A 93 4.06 2.22 2.55
N GLY A 94 3.71 2.44 1.28
CA GLY A 94 4.34 1.75 0.16
C GLY A 94 5.82 2.09 -0.01
N MET A 95 6.21 3.35 0.20
CA MET A 95 7.62 3.77 0.15
C MET A 95 8.43 3.27 1.35
N GLN A 96 7.78 3.15 2.51
CA GLN A 96 8.41 2.69 3.75
C GLN A 96 8.25 1.18 3.97
N MET A 97 7.78 0.44 2.97
CA MET A 97 7.60 -1.01 3.06
C MET A 97 8.92 -1.70 3.38
N PHE A 98 8.95 -2.40 4.52
CA PHE A 98 10.13 -3.10 5.03
C PHE A 98 9.84 -4.59 5.29
N ASP A 99 8.77 -4.89 6.01
CA ASP A 99 8.54 -6.21 6.60
C ASP A 99 8.36 -7.31 5.55
N VAL A 100 7.50 -7.07 4.55
CA VAL A 100 7.17 -8.08 3.53
C VAL A 100 8.41 -8.50 2.73
N PRO A 101 9.17 -7.59 2.07
CA PRO A 101 10.36 -7.99 1.34
C PRO A 101 11.48 -8.49 2.25
N GLN A 102 11.61 -7.96 3.48
CA GLN A 102 12.61 -8.41 4.45
C GLN A 102 12.40 -9.87 4.83
N ILE A 103 11.17 -10.26 5.17
CA ILE A 103 10.82 -11.62 5.58
C ILE A 103 10.94 -12.59 4.40
N LEU A 104 10.38 -12.21 3.24
CA LEU A 104 10.36 -13.07 2.06
C LEU A 104 11.74 -13.37 1.50
N THR A 105 12.68 -12.42 1.58
CA THR A 105 14.02 -12.55 0.99
C THR A 105 15.13 -12.70 2.03
N ASN A 106 14.77 -12.87 3.31
CA ASN A 106 15.74 -12.87 4.42
C ASN A 106 16.73 -11.67 4.37
N GLY A 107 16.22 -10.51 3.94
CA GLY A 107 16.98 -9.28 3.86
C GLY A 107 17.91 -9.15 2.67
N THR A 108 17.97 -10.15 1.77
CA THR A 108 18.85 -10.11 0.58
C THR A 108 18.27 -9.25 -0.54
N GLY A 109 16.93 -9.17 -0.62
CA GLY A 109 16.23 -8.50 -1.71
C GLY A 109 16.23 -9.29 -3.02
N ASP A 110 16.44 -10.61 -2.96
CA ASP A 110 16.51 -11.49 -4.13
C ASP A 110 15.17 -11.49 -4.95
N PRO A 111 15.25 -11.82 -6.24
CA PRO A 111 16.44 -12.03 -7.08
C PRO A 111 17.09 -10.70 -7.50
N MET A 112 18.41 -10.70 -7.62
CA MET A 112 19.21 -9.53 -8.09
C MET A 112 18.92 -8.21 -7.33
N ARG A 113 18.57 -8.25 -6.05
CA ARG A 113 18.13 -7.11 -5.24
C ARG A 113 16.90 -6.39 -5.79
N SER A 114 16.09 -7.06 -6.62
CA SER A 114 14.93 -6.46 -7.30
C SER A 114 13.75 -6.12 -6.37
N THR A 115 13.73 -6.70 -5.17
CA THR A 115 12.74 -6.46 -4.12
C THR A 115 13.32 -5.64 -2.95
N MET A 116 14.56 -5.15 -3.08
CA MET A 116 15.20 -4.33 -2.04
C MET A 116 14.56 -2.94 -2.01
N THR A 117 13.92 -2.61 -0.90
CA THR A 117 13.34 -1.28 -0.68
C THR A 117 14.39 -0.32 -0.10
N LEU A 118 14.11 0.99 -0.19
CA LEU A 118 14.98 2.02 0.40
C LEU A 118 15.15 1.85 1.91
N ILE A 119 14.10 1.42 2.61
CA ILE A 119 14.15 1.15 4.06
C ILE A 119 15.03 -0.07 4.37
N MET A 120 14.95 -1.15 3.57
CA MET A 120 15.86 -2.29 3.72
C MET A 120 17.32 -1.87 3.53
N PHE A 121 17.59 -1.04 2.52
CA PHE A 121 18.92 -0.52 2.25
C PHE A 121 19.43 0.38 3.38
N LEU A 122 18.58 1.27 3.92
CA LEU A 122 18.85 2.09 5.08
C LEU A 122 19.20 1.24 6.31
N ASN A 123 18.35 0.27 6.65
CA ASN A 123 18.58 -0.61 7.79
C ASN A 123 19.88 -1.39 7.66
N LYS A 124 20.20 -1.90 6.46
CA LYS A 124 21.47 -2.57 6.21
C LYS A 124 22.69 -1.70 6.58
N HIS A 125 22.66 -0.42 6.23
CA HIS A 125 23.74 0.53 6.57
C HIS A 125 23.76 0.88 8.06
N LEU A 126 22.61 1.00 8.72
CA LEU A 126 22.52 1.22 10.16
C LEU A 126 23.11 0.03 10.94
N PHE A 127 22.74 -1.20 10.62
CA PHE A 127 23.28 -2.40 11.25
C PHE A 127 24.78 -2.61 10.98
N SER A 128 25.26 -2.14 9.82
CA SER A 128 26.69 -2.12 9.49
C SER A 128 27.46 -0.96 10.14
N LYS A 129 26.84 -0.21 11.06
CA LYS A 129 27.42 0.96 11.76
C LYS A 129 27.87 2.09 10.83
N ASN A 130 27.36 2.10 9.59
CA ASN A 130 27.63 3.19 8.64
C ASN A 130 26.57 4.30 8.79
N TYR A 131 26.65 5.03 9.89
CA TYR A 131 25.64 6.03 10.28
C TYR A 131 25.58 7.22 9.31
N GLY A 132 26.69 7.58 8.66
CA GLY A 132 26.70 8.65 7.68
C GLY A 132 25.79 8.36 6.47
N MET A 133 25.91 7.13 5.90
CA MET A 133 25.04 6.70 4.80
C MET A 133 23.59 6.52 5.26
N GLY A 134 23.37 5.94 6.45
CA GLY A 134 22.04 5.79 7.03
C GLY A 134 21.36 7.15 7.23
N GLY A 135 22.05 8.15 7.78
CA GLY A 135 21.55 9.50 7.96
C GLY A 135 21.19 10.18 6.63
N ALA A 136 22.05 10.09 5.61
CA ALA A 136 21.79 10.64 4.28
C ALA A 136 20.54 10.02 3.64
N LEU A 137 20.38 8.69 3.72
CA LEU A 137 19.21 7.98 3.21
C LEU A 137 17.93 8.37 3.94
N SER A 138 17.98 8.59 5.26
CA SER A 138 16.81 9.03 6.04
C SER A 138 16.35 10.42 5.61
N VAL A 139 17.26 11.37 5.43
CA VAL A 139 16.95 12.71 4.94
C VAL A 139 16.37 12.65 3.52
N PHE A 140 16.95 11.84 2.65
CA PHE A 140 16.46 11.64 1.29
C PHE A 140 15.01 11.09 1.27
N LEU A 141 14.74 10.06 2.08
CA LEU A 141 13.38 9.51 2.24
C LEU A 141 12.40 10.55 2.76
N PHE A 142 12.81 11.33 3.77
CA PHE A 142 11.96 12.39 4.32
C PHE A 142 11.58 13.43 3.26
N ILE A 143 12.54 13.88 2.46
CA ILE A 143 12.29 14.86 1.40
C ILE A 143 11.33 14.28 0.34
N ILE A 144 11.59 13.07 -0.13
CA ILE A 144 10.74 12.44 -1.16
C ILE A 144 9.31 12.24 -0.66
N THR A 145 9.14 11.64 0.53
CA THR A 145 7.80 11.39 1.09
C THR A 145 7.07 12.70 1.38
N GLY A 146 7.76 13.71 1.88
CA GLY A 146 7.21 15.04 2.12
C GLY A 146 6.74 15.73 0.84
N VAL A 147 7.58 15.75 -0.19
CA VAL A 147 7.24 16.35 -1.49
C VAL A 147 6.05 15.63 -2.12
N LEU A 148 6.07 14.30 -2.16
CA LEU A 148 4.95 13.52 -2.73
C LEU A 148 3.65 13.74 -1.96
N SER A 149 3.70 13.78 -0.63
CA SER A 149 2.52 14.06 0.20
C SER A 149 1.95 15.45 -0.05
N LEU A 150 2.82 16.47 -0.18
CA LEU A 150 2.41 17.82 -0.52
C LEU A 150 1.80 17.91 -1.91
N ILE A 151 2.36 17.21 -2.89
CA ILE A 151 1.80 17.13 -4.25
C ILE A 151 0.39 16.54 -4.21
N VAL A 152 0.21 15.38 -3.57
CA VAL A 152 -1.10 14.73 -3.46
C VAL A 152 -2.11 15.65 -2.75
N PHE A 153 -1.69 16.27 -1.65
CA PHE A 153 -2.55 17.20 -0.92
C PHE A 153 -2.95 18.42 -1.77
N ARG A 154 -2.01 19.01 -2.49
CA ARG A 154 -2.25 20.19 -3.33
C ARG A 154 -3.17 19.89 -4.51
N PHE A 155 -2.98 18.73 -5.18
CA PHE A 155 -3.87 18.30 -6.27
C PHE A 155 -5.32 18.10 -5.82
N ASN A 156 -5.52 17.66 -4.59
CA ASN A 156 -6.86 17.47 -4.06
C ASN A 156 -7.51 18.77 -3.58
N LYS A 157 -6.73 19.75 -3.11
CA LYS A 157 -7.23 21.07 -2.69
C LYS A 157 -7.67 21.97 -3.86
N ILE A 158 -7.11 21.78 -5.06
CA ILE A 158 -7.43 22.59 -6.26
C ILE A 158 -8.80 22.23 -6.85
N LYS A 159 -9.42 21.14 -6.41
CA LYS A 159 -10.75 20.69 -6.90
C LYS A 159 -11.92 21.14 -6.01
N ASP A 160 -11.68 21.92 -4.99
CA ASP A 160 -12.66 22.64 -4.19
C ASP A 160 -12.78 24.07 -4.73
#